data_920a944e10bd77286b96632febb20c2b
#
_entry.id   920a944e10bd77286b96632febb20c2b
#
_cell.length_a   1.000
_cell.length_b   1.000
_cell.length_c   1.000
_cell.angle_alpha   90.00
_cell.angle_beta   90.00
_cell.angle_gamma   90.00
#
_symmetry.space_group_name_H-M   'P 1'
#
loop_
_entity.id
_entity.type
_entity.pdbx_description
1 polymer ?
#
loop_
_entity_poly.entity_id
_entity_poly.type
_entity_poly.pdbx_seq_one_letter_code
_entity_poly.pdbx_strand_id
1 'polypeptide(L)'
;MLSIWTVGTIVGCYLLALFALAFWGDKRLRDNRQHPILYSLGLGVHCTSWAFFGTTSQAAQYGWAVIPTYLGIMLTMAFAFPVVLHISRLCQQHNISSLADLISLKYQHSHLIAALITLLCFFGVVPYIALQLDAITKSINLLTDDAHTSTPWLSIYVAILLALFAIIFGTRTLNLTDKHPGLLLTIAFESVIKLVALCAVGVFVCFYLFDGVLDLVSNAASNASAREVIYADSAPWVYVSHVVLGVCSMFVLPRQFHMNFVEQNGEGELRTARWLFPLYLFGMTLFIIPIALAGKMLLPVDTSSDAYVLALPLHAENIALSSFAFIGGLSATTSMVIVATLALGIMISNNV
;
A
#
# COMPACT_ATOMS: atom_id res chain seq x y z
N MET A 1 -0.50 18.30 -20.29
CA MET A 1 -1.05 16.93 -20.20
C MET A 1 -0.22 15.96 -21.02
N LEU A 2 -0.15 14.70 -20.61
CA LEU A 2 0.69 13.69 -21.26
C LEU A 2 -0.10 12.97 -22.37
N SER A 3 0.59 12.50 -23.41
CA SER A 3 -0.06 11.60 -24.37
C SER A 3 -0.24 10.21 -23.74
N ILE A 4 -1.27 9.47 -24.15
CA ILE A 4 -1.51 8.09 -23.71
C ILE A 4 -0.29 7.18 -23.99
N TRP A 5 0.42 7.42 -25.08
CA TRP A 5 1.64 6.73 -25.44
C TRP A 5 2.78 6.99 -24.46
N THR A 6 2.90 8.24 -23.96
CA THR A 6 3.91 8.58 -22.94
C THR A 6 3.61 7.86 -21.62
N VAL A 7 2.33 7.90 -21.18
CA VAL A 7 1.92 7.19 -19.97
C VAL A 7 2.13 5.68 -20.12
N GLY A 8 1.75 5.11 -21.27
CA GLY A 8 1.97 3.70 -21.58
C GLY A 8 3.45 3.31 -21.55
N THR A 9 4.34 4.19 -22.05
CA THR A 9 5.79 3.98 -22.01
C THR A 9 6.31 4.01 -20.56
N ILE A 10 5.85 4.95 -19.73
CA ILE A 10 6.21 5.04 -18.30
C ILE A 10 5.81 3.75 -17.58
N VAL A 11 4.56 3.30 -17.76
CA VAL A 11 4.07 2.05 -17.16
C VAL A 11 4.88 0.85 -17.64
N GLY A 12 5.13 0.75 -18.95
CA GLY A 12 5.90 -0.35 -19.53
C GLY A 12 7.33 -0.41 -19.02
N CYS A 13 8.05 0.73 -19.00
CA CYS A 13 9.41 0.82 -18.46
C CYS A 13 9.44 0.49 -16.96
N TYR A 14 8.45 0.96 -16.20
CA TYR A 14 8.34 0.66 -14.78
C TYR A 14 8.15 -0.84 -14.53
N LEU A 15 7.21 -1.49 -15.23
CA LEU A 15 6.98 -2.93 -15.09
C LEU A 15 8.20 -3.74 -15.52
N LEU A 16 8.87 -3.38 -16.63
CA LEU A 16 10.11 -4.03 -17.05
C LEU A 16 11.21 -3.90 -15.98
N ALA A 17 11.33 -2.74 -15.34
CA ALA A 17 12.27 -2.56 -14.23
C ALA A 17 11.94 -3.47 -13.04
N LEU A 18 10.66 -3.64 -12.68
CA LEU A 18 10.23 -4.57 -11.64
C LEU A 18 10.58 -6.02 -11.99
N PHE A 19 10.31 -6.46 -13.24
CA PHE A 19 10.70 -7.78 -13.72
C PHE A 19 12.21 -8.00 -13.63
N ALA A 20 12.99 -7.04 -14.12
CA ALA A 20 14.45 -7.11 -14.06
C ALA A 20 14.97 -7.20 -12.61
N LEU A 21 14.38 -6.40 -11.71
CA LEU A 21 14.73 -6.38 -10.29
C LEU A 21 14.38 -7.70 -9.60
N ALA A 22 13.21 -8.27 -9.89
CA ALA A 22 12.78 -9.55 -9.34
C ALA A 22 13.72 -10.70 -9.81
N PHE A 23 14.05 -10.77 -11.10
CA PHE A 23 15.01 -11.76 -11.61
C PHE A 23 16.41 -11.59 -11.01
N TRP A 24 16.87 -10.35 -10.87
CA TRP A 24 18.15 -10.06 -10.24
C TRP A 24 18.17 -10.45 -8.78
N GLY A 25 17.09 -10.15 -8.04
CA GLY A 25 16.91 -10.51 -6.63
C GLY A 25 16.93 -12.03 -6.42
N ASP A 26 16.18 -12.78 -7.22
CA ASP A 26 16.15 -14.25 -7.13
C ASP A 26 17.54 -14.87 -7.38
N LYS A 27 18.34 -14.26 -8.26
CA LYS A 27 19.69 -14.74 -8.55
C LYS A 27 20.72 -14.40 -7.47
N ARG A 28 20.57 -13.23 -6.82
CA ARG A 28 21.58 -12.68 -5.89
C ARG A 28 21.26 -12.94 -4.41
N LEU A 29 19.97 -12.99 -4.05
CA LEU A 29 19.49 -13.11 -2.66
C LEU A 29 19.04 -14.54 -2.30
N ARG A 30 19.49 -15.53 -3.09
CA ARG A 30 19.08 -16.94 -2.98
C ARG A 30 19.53 -17.63 -1.68
N ASP A 31 20.48 -17.04 -0.97
CA ASP A 31 20.93 -17.54 0.32
C ASP A 31 19.88 -17.19 1.40
N ASN A 32 19.59 -18.14 2.27
CA ASN A 32 18.70 -18.01 3.44
C ASN A 32 19.22 -17.00 4.49
N ARG A 33 19.84 -15.90 4.05
CA ARG A 33 20.36 -14.84 4.91
C ARG A 33 19.27 -13.87 5.28
N GLN A 34 19.34 -13.35 6.50
CA GLN A 34 18.48 -12.27 6.94
C GLN A 34 18.84 -10.97 6.23
N HIS A 35 17.82 -10.28 5.73
CA HIS A 35 17.92 -8.95 5.12
C HIS A 35 17.00 -7.95 5.83
N PRO A 36 17.35 -7.51 7.07
CA PRO A 36 16.42 -6.80 7.95
C PRO A 36 15.81 -5.51 7.36
N ILE A 37 16.63 -4.74 6.63
CA ILE A 37 16.14 -3.51 5.98
C ILE A 37 15.19 -3.85 4.84
N LEU A 38 15.56 -4.81 4.00
CA LEU A 38 14.76 -5.25 2.86
C LEU A 38 13.41 -5.79 3.31
N TYR A 39 13.42 -6.66 4.34
CA TYR A 39 12.21 -7.18 4.95
C TYR A 39 11.33 -6.06 5.53
N SER A 40 11.92 -5.13 6.28
CA SER A 40 11.18 -4.01 6.89
C SER A 40 10.51 -3.11 5.84
N LEU A 41 11.19 -2.84 4.73
CA LEU A 41 10.62 -2.11 3.59
C LEU A 41 9.56 -2.95 2.85
N GLY A 42 9.73 -4.27 2.78
CA GLY A 42 8.74 -5.20 2.24
C GLY A 42 7.40 -5.13 2.97
N LEU A 43 7.40 -4.88 4.29
CA LEU A 43 6.17 -4.66 5.05
C LEU A 43 5.38 -3.42 4.56
N GLY A 44 6.03 -2.52 3.82
CA GLY A 44 5.39 -1.37 3.18
C GLY A 44 4.34 -1.74 2.11
N VAL A 45 4.15 -3.03 1.77
CA VAL A 45 2.99 -3.53 1.02
C VAL A 45 1.66 -3.18 1.72
N HIS A 46 1.71 -2.88 3.02
CA HIS A 46 0.58 -2.36 3.77
C HIS A 46 0.03 -1.06 3.14
N CYS A 47 0.92 -0.19 2.67
CA CYS A 47 0.57 1.06 2.01
C CYS A 47 0.23 0.80 0.54
N THR A 48 -1.04 0.63 0.27
CA THR A 48 -1.66 0.39 -1.04
C THR A 48 -2.04 1.71 -1.72
N SER A 49 -2.74 1.69 -2.86
CA SER A 49 -3.30 2.90 -3.46
C SER A 49 -4.24 3.65 -2.51
N TRP A 50 -4.94 2.92 -1.62
CA TRP A 50 -5.74 3.56 -0.58
C TRP A 50 -4.86 4.38 0.38
N ALA A 51 -3.69 3.87 0.78
CA ALA A 51 -2.75 4.63 1.60
C ALA A 51 -2.11 5.80 0.86
N PHE A 52 -1.95 5.72 -0.45
CA PHE A 52 -1.30 6.74 -1.27
C PHE A 52 -2.26 7.87 -1.70
N PHE A 53 -3.46 7.51 -2.15
CA PHE A 53 -4.48 8.42 -2.64
C PHE A 53 -5.64 8.57 -1.66
N GLY A 54 -6.22 7.45 -1.24
CA GLY A 54 -7.46 7.43 -0.46
C GLY A 54 -7.31 8.00 0.94
N THR A 55 -6.13 7.96 1.57
CA THR A 55 -5.95 8.60 2.89
C THR A 55 -5.98 10.12 2.80
N THR A 56 -5.48 10.69 1.70
CA THR A 56 -5.63 12.13 1.43
C THR A 56 -7.09 12.50 1.22
N SER A 57 -7.84 11.65 0.50
CA SER A 57 -9.29 11.81 0.34
C SER A 57 -10.04 11.73 1.67
N GLN A 58 -9.72 10.74 2.49
CA GLN A 58 -10.29 10.60 3.83
C GLN A 58 -9.98 11.81 4.72
N ALA A 59 -8.74 12.31 4.66
CA ALA A 59 -8.36 13.52 5.39
C ALA A 59 -9.13 14.75 4.90
N ALA A 60 -9.33 14.90 3.59
CA ALA A 60 -10.12 15.97 3.00
C ALA A 60 -11.60 15.94 3.40
N GLN A 61 -12.14 14.78 3.75
CA GLN A 61 -13.55 14.59 4.14
C GLN A 61 -13.75 14.56 5.66
N TYR A 62 -12.83 13.92 6.39
CA TYR A 62 -13.00 13.62 7.83
C TYR A 62 -11.86 14.16 8.70
N GLY A 63 -10.97 14.97 8.14
CA GLY A 63 -9.87 15.59 8.87
C GLY A 63 -8.92 14.55 9.48
N TRP A 64 -8.67 14.69 10.77
CA TRP A 64 -7.69 13.90 11.53
C TRP A 64 -8.10 12.44 11.80
N ALA A 65 -9.36 12.07 11.52
CA ALA A 65 -9.90 10.75 11.87
C ALA A 65 -9.22 9.58 11.18
N VAL A 66 -8.50 9.80 10.08
CA VAL A 66 -7.74 8.75 9.35
C VAL A 66 -6.43 8.37 10.03
N ILE A 67 -5.77 9.30 10.71
CA ILE A 67 -4.43 9.12 11.30
C ILE A 67 -4.37 7.97 12.32
N PRO A 68 -5.35 7.77 13.22
CA PRO A 68 -5.36 6.65 14.15
C PRO A 68 -5.23 5.27 13.56
N THR A 69 -5.63 5.04 12.31
CA THR A 69 -5.40 3.75 11.62
C THR A 69 -3.91 3.40 11.57
N TYR A 70 -3.08 4.35 11.19
CA TYR A 70 -1.63 4.16 11.15
C TYR A 70 -1.02 4.07 12.54
N LEU A 71 -1.53 4.85 13.50
CA LEU A 71 -1.13 4.74 14.90
C LEU A 71 -1.39 3.34 15.46
N GLY A 72 -2.53 2.71 15.13
CA GLY A 72 -2.82 1.34 15.55
C GLY A 72 -1.75 0.35 15.10
N ILE A 73 -1.28 0.47 13.85
CA ILE A 73 -0.19 -0.38 13.31
C ILE A 73 1.13 -0.09 14.02
N MET A 74 1.48 1.19 14.17
CA MET A 74 2.71 1.61 14.85
C MET A 74 2.75 1.13 16.30
N LEU A 75 1.63 1.27 17.02
CA LEU A 75 1.48 0.81 18.40
C LEU A 75 1.58 -0.72 18.50
N THR A 76 1.05 -1.45 17.52
CA THR A 76 1.19 -2.92 17.46
C THR A 76 2.66 -3.32 17.39
N MET A 77 3.43 -2.70 16.50
CA MET A 77 4.86 -3.00 16.35
C MET A 77 5.66 -2.56 17.58
N ALA A 78 5.34 -1.43 18.18
CA ALA A 78 6.08 -0.90 19.33
C ALA A 78 5.77 -1.66 20.62
N PHE A 79 4.49 -1.89 20.95
CA PHE A 79 4.04 -2.37 22.25
C PHE A 79 3.54 -3.82 22.22
N ALA A 80 2.86 -4.27 21.15
CA ALA A 80 2.42 -5.65 21.01
C ALA A 80 3.45 -6.54 20.30
N PHE A 81 4.70 -6.10 20.22
CA PHE A 81 5.80 -6.86 19.59
C PHE A 81 5.98 -8.28 20.13
N PRO A 82 5.83 -8.57 21.46
CA PRO A 82 5.85 -9.93 21.96
C PRO A 82 4.80 -10.84 21.31
N VAL A 83 3.61 -10.31 20.99
CA VAL A 83 2.54 -11.05 20.29
C VAL A 83 2.97 -11.34 18.85
N VAL A 84 3.54 -10.35 18.16
CA VAL A 84 4.08 -10.51 16.79
C VAL A 84 5.16 -11.61 16.78
N LEU A 85 6.09 -11.59 17.74
CA LEU A 85 7.11 -12.64 17.87
C LEU A 85 6.51 -14.02 18.17
N HIS A 86 5.51 -14.09 19.04
CA HIS A 86 4.85 -15.35 19.37
C HIS A 86 4.18 -15.98 18.14
N ILE A 87 3.43 -15.18 17.38
CA ILE A 87 2.79 -15.65 16.14
C ILE A 87 3.86 -16.07 15.12
N SER A 88 4.92 -15.29 14.96
CA SER A 88 6.02 -15.62 14.07
C SER A 88 6.67 -16.97 14.40
N ARG A 89 6.99 -17.22 15.69
CA ARG A 89 7.52 -18.50 16.15
C ARG A 89 6.56 -19.65 15.89
N LEU A 90 5.27 -19.43 16.14
CA LEU A 90 4.23 -20.42 15.87
C LEU A 90 4.17 -20.78 14.39
N CYS A 91 4.20 -19.77 13.52
CA CYS A 91 4.22 -19.97 12.06
C CYS A 91 5.45 -20.78 11.61
N GLN A 92 6.62 -20.46 12.14
CA GLN A 92 7.85 -21.19 11.80
C GLN A 92 7.85 -22.63 12.33
N GLN A 93 7.38 -22.85 13.57
CA GLN A 93 7.35 -24.18 14.20
C GLN A 93 6.40 -25.15 13.48
N HIS A 94 5.29 -24.64 12.96
CA HIS A 94 4.25 -25.45 12.33
C HIS A 94 4.23 -25.31 10.79
N ASN A 95 5.23 -24.64 10.17
CA ASN A 95 5.29 -24.40 8.74
C ASN A 95 4.00 -23.78 8.18
N ILE A 96 3.45 -22.80 8.89
CA ILE A 96 2.22 -22.10 8.50
C ILE A 96 2.49 -21.23 7.28
N SER A 97 1.74 -21.43 6.22
CA SER A 97 1.87 -20.72 4.94
C SER A 97 0.81 -19.64 4.73
N SER A 98 -0.26 -19.65 5.54
CA SER A 98 -1.38 -18.72 5.40
C SER A 98 -2.11 -18.42 6.71
N LEU A 99 -2.92 -17.36 6.69
CA LEU A 99 -3.83 -17.04 7.81
C LEU A 99 -4.81 -18.19 8.08
N ALA A 100 -5.31 -18.84 7.02
CA ALA A 100 -6.25 -19.96 7.16
C ALA A 100 -5.60 -21.15 7.88
N ASP A 101 -4.32 -21.44 7.57
CA ASP A 101 -3.57 -22.50 8.24
C ASP A 101 -3.37 -22.19 9.73
N LEU A 102 -3.02 -20.92 10.06
CA LEU A 102 -2.84 -20.51 11.45
C LEU A 102 -4.10 -20.69 12.27
N ILE A 103 -5.26 -20.31 11.73
CA ILE A 103 -6.51 -20.42 12.47
C ILE A 103 -6.94 -21.90 12.56
N SER A 104 -6.82 -22.66 11.46
CA SER A 104 -7.16 -24.09 11.46
C SER A 104 -6.34 -24.90 12.45
N LEU A 105 -5.07 -24.52 12.69
CA LEU A 105 -4.21 -25.13 13.70
C LEU A 105 -4.84 -25.11 15.09
N LYS A 106 -5.53 -24.03 15.46
CA LYS A 106 -6.23 -23.91 16.76
C LYS A 106 -7.48 -24.79 16.86
N TYR A 107 -8.00 -25.26 15.72
CA TYR A 107 -9.17 -26.11 15.61
C TYR A 107 -8.81 -27.50 15.06
N GLN A 108 -7.71 -28.07 15.56
CA GLN A 108 -7.26 -29.45 15.25
C GLN A 108 -7.03 -29.69 13.74
N HIS A 109 -6.51 -28.68 13.05
CA HIS A 109 -6.30 -28.70 11.59
C HIS A 109 -7.59 -28.95 10.78
N SER A 110 -8.71 -28.38 11.22
CA SER A 110 -9.99 -28.53 10.55
C SER A 110 -9.97 -27.95 9.14
N HIS A 111 -10.09 -28.80 8.12
CA HIS A 111 -10.17 -28.39 6.72
C HIS A 111 -11.38 -27.48 6.44
N LEU A 112 -12.52 -27.74 7.09
CA LEU A 112 -13.72 -26.91 6.93
C LEU A 112 -13.47 -25.46 7.38
N ILE A 113 -12.78 -25.27 8.52
CA ILE A 113 -12.46 -23.93 9.02
C ILE A 113 -11.46 -23.25 8.09
N ALA A 114 -10.45 -23.97 7.62
CA ALA A 114 -9.48 -23.42 6.67
C ALA A 114 -10.16 -22.98 5.35
N ALA A 115 -11.06 -23.79 4.80
CA ALA A 115 -11.83 -23.46 3.60
C ALA A 115 -12.74 -22.25 3.82
N LEU A 116 -13.48 -22.19 4.95
CA LEU A 116 -14.34 -21.05 5.27
C LEU A 116 -13.57 -19.74 5.39
N ILE A 117 -12.39 -19.76 6.04
CA ILE A 117 -11.54 -18.57 6.15
C ILE A 117 -10.98 -18.17 4.78
N THR A 118 -10.58 -19.12 3.97
CA THR A 118 -10.12 -18.88 2.60
C THR A 118 -11.21 -18.20 1.76
N LEU A 119 -12.45 -18.70 1.82
CA LEU A 119 -13.59 -18.08 1.14
C LEU A 119 -13.88 -16.66 1.66
N LEU A 120 -13.85 -16.47 2.98
CA LEU A 120 -14.02 -15.13 3.57
C LEU A 120 -12.94 -14.14 3.07
N CYS A 121 -11.70 -14.57 3.07
CA CYS A 121 -10.59 -13.77 2.54
C CYS A 121 -10.73 -13.51 1.05
N PHE A 122 -11.19 -14.48 0.26
CA PHE A 122 -11.43 -14.32 -1.17
C PHE A 122 -12.47 -13.21 -1.43
N PHE A 123 -13.64 -13.30 -0.77
CA PHE A 123 -14.68 -12.28 -0.95
C PHE A 123 -14.30 -10.90 -0.43
N GLY A 124 -13.38 -10.80 0.53
CA GLY A 124 -12.88 -9.51 1.01
C GLY A 124 -11.77 -8.92 0.13
N VAL A 125 -10.86 -9.76 -0.38
CA VAL A 125 -9.65 -9.28 -1.08
C VAL A 125 -9.91 -9.03 -2.57
N VAL A 126 -10.76 -9.81 -3.25
CA VAL A 126 -11.02 -9.64 -4.69
C VAL A 126 -11.62 -8.26 -5.02
N PRO A 127 -12.67 -7.75 -4.31
CA PRO A 127 -13.15 -6.39 -4.54
C PRO A 127 -12.08 -5.33 -4.23
N TYR A 128 -11.23 -5.59 -3.24
CA TYR A 128 -10.14 -4.68 -2.91
C TYR A 128 -9.05 -4.62 -3.99
N ILE A 129 -8.76 -5.74 -4.68
CA ILE A 129 -7.91 -5.76 -5.87
C ILE A 129 -8.54 -4.92 -6.99
N ALA A 130 -9.85 -5.04 -7.21
CA ALA A 130 -10.55 -4.25 -8.21
C ALA A 130 -10.43 -2.74 -7.96
N LEU A 131 -10.52 -2.29 -6.71
CA LEU A 131 -10.27 -0.89 -6.32
C LEU A 131 -8.86 -0.41 -6.65
N GLN A 132 -7.85 -1.29 -6.56
CA GLN A 132 -6.49 -0.94 -6.95
C GLN A 132 -6.38 -0.68 -8.46
N LEU A 133 -7.03 -1.50 -9.28
CA LEU A 133 -7.05 -1.34 -10.74
C LEU A 133 -7.81 -0.07 -11.15
N ASP A 134 -8.91 0.23 -10.48
CA ASP A 134 -9.68 1.46 -10.68
C ASP A 134 -8.83 2.71 -10.37
N ALA A 135 -8.04 2.69 -9.30
CA ALA A 135 -7.14 3.78 -8.94
C ALA A 135 -6.09 4.06 -10.03
N ILE A 136 -5.51 3.02 -10.64
CA ILE A 136 -4.58 3.20 -11.78
C ILE A 136 -5.30 3.83 -12.97
N THR A 137 -6.47 3.32 -13.30
CA THR A 137 -7.24 3.81 -14.46
C THR A 137 -7.61 5.27 -14.29
N LYS A 138 -8.11 5.66 -13.11
CA LYS A 138 -8.41 7.06 -12.78
C LYS A 138 -7.16 7.95 -12.86
N SER A 139 -6.02 7.45 -12.38
CA SER A 139 -4.75 8.18 -12.45
C SER A 139 -4.27 8.41 -13.88
N ILE A 140 -4.43 7.42 -14.76
CA ILE A 140 -4.09 7.55 -16.18
C ILE A 140 -5.02 8.56 -16.86
N ASN A 141 -6.33 8.45 -16.63
CA ASN A 141 -7.31 9.37 -17.22
C ASN A 141 -7.04 10.83 -16.81
N LEU A 142 -6.65 11.05 -15.54
CA LEU A 142 -6.30 12.39 -15.05
C LEU A 142 -5.07 12.98 -15.76
N LEU A 143 -4.06 12.15 -16.02
CA LEU A 143 -2.81 12.59 -16.66
C LEU A 143 -2.97 12.85 -18.18
N THR A 144 -3.92 12.14 -18.82
CA THR A 144 -4.11 12.20 -20.28
C THR A 144 -5.22 13.14 -20.72
N ASP A 145 -6.01 13.69 -19.77
CA ASP A 145 -7.22 14.51 -20.05
C ASP A 145 -8.31 13.75 -20.84
N ASP A 146 -8.21 12.44 -20.89
CA ASP A 146 -9.19 11.59 -21.60
C ASP A 146 -10.38 11.23 -20.67
N ALA A 147 -10.98 12.25 -20.05
CA ALA A 147 -12.17 12.07 -19.19
C ALA A 147 -13.36 11.42 -19.93
N HIS A 148 -13.33 11.42 -21.26
CA HIS A 148 -14.40 10.90 -22.12
C HIS A 148 -14.16 9.50 -22.70
N THR A 149 -12.93 8.99 -22.63
CA THR A 149 -12.60 7.64 -23.07
C THR A 149 -12.21 6.77 -21.88
N SER A 150 -13.19 6.48 -20.99
CA SER A 150 -13.03 5.36 -20.10
C SER A 150 -12.85 4.10 -20.96
N THR A 151 -11.59 3.74 -21.23
CA THR A 151 -11.31 2.52 -21.98
C THR A 151 -11.31 1.34 -20.98
N PRO A 152 -12.41 0.57 -20.89
CA PRO A 152 -12.46 -0.60 -19.99
C PRO A 152 -11.30 -1.57 -20.23
N TRP A 153 -10.81 -1.57 -21.46
CA TRP A 153 -9.67 -2.37 -21.90
C TRP A 153 -8.36 -2.06 -21.16
N LEU A 154 -8.14 -0.79 -20.75
CA LEU A 154 -6.90 -0.41 -20.03
C LEU A 154 -6.80 -1.11 -18.67
N SER A 155 -7.87 -1.13 -17.89
CA SER A 155 -7.94 -1.85 -16.62
C SER A 155 -7.69 -3.35 -16.81
N ILE A 156 -8.24 -3.93 -17.89
CA ILE A 156 -8.05 -5.35 -18.23
C ILE A 156 -6.58 -5.62 -18.59
N TYR A 157 -5.95 -4.79 -19.41
CA TYR A 157 -4.53 -4.94 -19.75
C TYR A 157 -3.63 -4.86 -18.53
N VAL A 158 -3.86 -3.89 -17.64
CA VAL A 158 -3.11 -3.76 -16.39
C VAL A 158 -3.33 -4.99 -15.52
N ALA A 159 -4.58 -5.46 -15.39
CA ALA A 159 -4.89 -6.67 -14.61
C ALA A 159 -4.17 -7.91 -15.14
N ILE A 160 -4.17 -8.12 -16.46
CA ILE A 160 -3.48 -9.25 -17.11
C ILE A 160 -1.97 -9.17 -16.85
N LEU A 161 -1.35 -7.99 -17.01
CA LEU A 161 0.09 -7.81 -16.77
C LEU A 161 0.46 -8.11 -15.31
N LEU A 162 -0.34 -7.63 -14.35
CA LEU A 162 -0.11 -7.90 -12.93
C LEU A 162 -0.35 -9.36 -12.56
N ALA A 163 -1.36 -10.00 -13.18
CA ALA A 163 -1.59 -11.44 -13.01
C ALA A 163 -0.41 -12.26 -13.54
N LEU A 164 0.11 -11.92 -14.72
CA LEU A 164 1.31 -12.56 -15.28
C LEU A 164 2.53 -12.38 -14.36
N PHE A 165 2.72 -11.18 -13.79
CA PHE A 165 3.79 -10.95 -12.83
C PHE A 165 3.63 -11.85 -11.60
N ALA A 166 2.43 -11.89 -11.01
CA ALA A 166 2.15 -12.71 -9.85
C ALA A 166 2.36 -14.21 -10.13
N ILE A 167 1.99 -14.69 -11.33
CA ILE A 167 2.21 -16.08 -11.75
C ILE A 167 3.71 -16.35 -11.90
N ILE A 168 4.45 -15.50 -12.61
CA ILE A 168 5.88 -15.74 -12.91
C ILE A 168 6.73 -15.74 -11.63
N PHE A 169 6.43 -14.87 -10.68
CA PHE A 169 7.25 -14.72 -9.47
C PHE A 169 6.66 -15.35 -8.21
N GLY A 170 5.34 -15.53 -8.17
CA GLY A 170 4.65 -16.09 -7.00
C GLY A 170 4.49 -17.62 -7.03
N THR A 171 4.48 -18.26 -8.23
CA THR A 171 4.20 -19.70 -8.35
C THR A 171 5.40 -20.52 -8.80
N ARG A 172 6.61 -19.97 -8.62
CA ARG A 172 7.85 -20.56 -9.18
C ARG A 172 8.30 -21.85 -8.50
N THR A 173 7.89 -22.07 -7.26
CA THR A 173 8.26 -23.22 -6.45
C THR A 173 7.02 -23.97 -5.97
N LEU A 174 7.13 -25.31 -5.91
CA LEU A 174 6.05 -26.18 -5.45
C LEU A 174 5.96 -26.28 -3.92
N ASN A 175 6.94 -25.72 -3.20
CA ASN A 175 6.95 -25.74 -1.75
C ASN A 175 6.22 -24.53 -1.20
N LEU A 176 5.20 -24.75 -0.38
CA LEU A 176 4.29 -23.75 0.20
C LEU A 176 4.97 -22.77 1.17
N THR A 177 6.14 -23.13 1.68
CA THR A 177 6.94 -22.34 2.61
C THR A 177 8.18 -21.73 1.98
N ASP A 178 8.34 -21.86 0.65
CA ASP A 178 9.47 -21.24 -0.04
C ASP A 178 9.32 -19.72 -0.03
N LYS A 179 10.46 -19.06 0.14
CA LYS A 179 10.56 -17.61 0.20
C LYS A 179 10.90 -17.05 -1.17
N HIS A 180 10.40 -15.85 -1.42
CA HIS A 180 10.51 -15.20 -2.71
C HIS A 180 11.43 -13.96 -2.62
N PRO A 181 12.76 -14.13 -2.53
CA PRO A 181 13.67 -13.01 -2.27
C PRO A 181 13.63 -11.94 -3.39
N GLY A 182 13.42 -12.33 -4.63
CA GLY A 182 13.23 -11.38 -5.73
C GLY A 182 11.93 -10.58 -5.60
N LEU A 183 10.86 -11.24 -5.19
CA LEU A 183 9.58 -10.56 -4.89
C LEU A 183 9.73 -9.60 -3.71
N LEU A 184 10.38 -10.04 -2.62
CA LEU A 184 10.65 -9.20 -1.45
C LEU A 184 11.46 -7.95 -1.83
N LEU A 185 12.49 -8.10 -2.66
CA LEU A 185 13.31 -6.98 -3.16
C LEU A 185 12.46 -6.00 -3.99
N THR A 186 11.60 -6.53 -4.86
CA THR A 186 10.72 -5.71 -5.70
C THR A 186 9.76 -4.90 -4.84
N ILE A 187 9.10 -5.52 -3.86
CA ILE A 187 8.17 -4.85 -2.95
C ILE A 187 8.89 -3.79 -2.09
N ALA A 188 10.11 -4.08 -1.63
CA ALA A 188 10.90 -3.11 -0.90
C ALA A 188 11.27 -1.89 -1.75
N PHE A 189 11.64 -2.10 -3.01
CA PHE A 189 11.90 -1.03 -3.97
C PHE A 189 10.65 -0.19 -4.23
N GLU A 190 9.50 -0.83 -4.47
CA GLU A 190 8.21 -0.17 -4.61
C GLU A 190 7.84 0.66 -3.37
N SER A 191 8.16 0.14 -2.18
CA SER A 191 7.92 0.86 -0.93
C SER A 191 8.74 2.13 -0.81
N VAL A 192 9.98 2.14 -1.28
CA VAL A 192 10.81 3.35 -1.33
C VAL A 192 10.25 4.35 -2.36
N ILE A 193 9.89 3.89 -3.56
CA ILE A 193 9.35 4.77 -4.61
C ILE A 193 8.10 5.50 -4.14
N LYS A 194 7.10 4.77 -3.60
CA LYS A 194 5.85 5.40 -3.15
C LYS A 194 6.05 6.35 -1.98
N LEU A 195 6.95 6.04 -1.04
CA LEU A 195 7.28 6.94 0.06
C LEU A 195 7.93 8.23 -0.47
N VAL A 196 8.96 8.11 -1.32
CA VAL A 196 9.66 9.27 -1.87
C VAL A 196 8.73 10.10 -2.74
N ALA A 197 7.88 9.48 -3.55
CA ALA A 197 6.91 10.19 -4.38
C ALA A 197 5.90 10.99 -3.54
N LEU A 198 5.33 10.38 -2.49
CA LEU A 198 4.39 11.08 -1.60
C LEU A 198 5.07 12.21 -0.83
N CYS A 199 6.28 11.99 -0.31
CA CYS A 199 7.06 13.02 0.35
C CYS A 199 7.43 14.16 -0.61
N ALA A 200 7.79 13.85 -1.86
CA ALA A 200 8.10 14.88 -2.87
C ALA A 200 6.89 15.79 -3.16
N VAL A 201 5.69 15.20 -3.30
CA VAL A 201 4.45 15.97 -3.44
C VAL A 201 4.17 16.78 -2.19
N GLY A 202 4.34 16.21 -1.00
CA GLY A 202 4.13 16.91 0.26
C GLY A 202 5.08 18.10 0.46
N VAL A 203 6.37 17.92 0.16
CA VAL A 203 7.38 18.99 0.17
C VAL A 203 7.04 20.06 -0.86
N PHE A 204 6.67 19.67 -2.07
CA PHE A 204 6.22 20.58 -3.11
C PHE A 204 5.02 21.41 -2.65
N VAL A 205 4.03 20.80 -2.05
CA VAL A 205 2.87 21.51 -1.50
C VAL A 205 3.30 22.50 -0.42
N CYS A 206 4.06 22.06 0.57
CA CYS A 206 4.39 22.91 1.72
C CYS A 206 5.34 24.06 1.40
N PHE A 207 6.28 23.87 0.47
CA PHE A 207 7.40 24.82 0.28
C PHE A 207 7.49 25.43 -1.12
N TYR A 208 6.67 24.97 -2.09
CA TYR A 208 6.60 25.58 -3.41
C TYR A 208 5.25 26.23 -3.66
N LEU A 209 4.13 25.60 -3.24
CA LEU A 209 2.79 26.19 -3.36
C LEU A 209 2.49 27.17 -2.21
N PHE A 210 3.14 26.96 -1.06
CA PHE A 210 3.04 27.79 0.13
C PHE A 210 4.43 28.06 0.71
N ASP A 211 4.56 29.10 1.53
CA ASP A 211 5.83 29.51 2.16
C ASP A 211 6.12 28.72 3.46
N GLY A 212 5.76 27.44 3.49
CA GLY A 212 5.97 26.52 4.62
C GLY A 212 4.67 26.01 5.22
N VAL A 213 4.81 25.05 6.13
CA VAL A 213 3.65 24.39 6.80
C VAL A 213 2.80 25.40 7.59
N LEU A 214 3.43 26.38 8.23
CA LEU A 214 2.69 27.39 9.03
C LEU A 214 1.87 28.31 8.14
N ASP A 215 2.41 28.73 7.00
CA ASP A 215 1.68 29.53 6.02
C ASP A 215 0.50 28.72 5.44
N LEU A 216 0.72 27.47 5.04
CA LEU A 216 -0.34 26.58 4.57
C LEU A 216 -1.49 26.47 5.60
N VAL A 217 -1.17 26.24 6.88
CA VAL A 217 -2.17 26.12 7.94
C VAL A 217 -2.91 27.43 8.18
N SER A 218 -2.22 28.58 8.15
CA SER A 218 -2.84 29.89 8.34
C SER A 218 -3.81 30.23 7.19
N ASN A 219 -3.41 29.94 5.95
CA ASN A 219 -4.28 30.10 4.78
C ASN A 219 -5.48 29.14 4.83
N ALA A 220 -5.27 27.90 5.26
CA ALA A 220 -6.34 26.92 5.41
C ALA A 220 -7.35 27.33 6.52
N ALA A 221 -6.89 27.93 7.60
CA ALA A 221 -7.76 28.41 8.67
C ALA A 221 -8.67 29.59 8.23
N SER A 222 -8.22 30.38 7.23
CA SER A 222 -9.00 31.47 6.66
C SER A 222 -9.92 31.03 5.50
N ASN A 223 -9.68 29.87 4.89
CA ASN A 223 -10.45 29.32 3.78
C ASN A 223 -11.61 28.46 4.30
N ALA A 224 -12.85 28.73 3.88
CA ALA A 224 -14.03 28.04 4.38
C ALA A 224 -13.97 26.51 4.18
N SER A 225 -13.58 26.03 2.98
CA SER A 225 -13.54 24.60 2.65
C SER A 225 -12.40 23.85 3.34
N ALA A 226 -11.23 24.47 3.47
CA ALA A 226 -10.07 23.86 4.14
C ALA A 226 -10.20 23.90 5.66
N ARG A 227 -10.86 24.93 6.20
CA ARG A 227 -11.13 25.06 7.63
C ARG A 227 -11.94 23.88 8.19
N GLU A 228 -12.89 23.34 7.40
CA GLU A 228 -13.65 22.17 7.78
C GLU A 228 -12.74 20.94 8.03
N VAL A 229 -11.66 20.79 7.29
CA VAL A 229 -10.67 19.70 7.49
C VAL A 229 -9.90 19.86 8.79
N ILE A 230 -9.50 21.09 9.13
CA ILE A 230 -8.73 21.37 10.37
C ILE A 230 -9.57 21.11 11.61
N TYR A 231 -10.83 21.59 11.60
CA TYR A 231 -11.75 21.54 12.71
C TYR A 231 -12.78 20.40 12.61
N ALA A 232 -12.55 19.44 11.71
CA ALA A 232 -13.40 18.26 11.62
C ALA A 232 -13.46 17.56 12.98
N ASP A 233 -14.64 17.51 13.55
CA ASP A 233 -14.89 16.83 14.82
C ASP A 233 -15.54 15.46 14.54
N SER A 234 -14.87 14.42 14.99
CA SER A 234 -15.36 13.05 14.90
C SER A 234 -15.60 12.52 16.31
N ALA A 235 -16.68 11.75 16.47
CA ALA A 235 -16.98 11.15 17.76
C ALA A 235 -15.79 10.29 18.25
N PRO A 236 -15.45 10.26 19.55
CA PRO A 236 -14.28 9.56 20.09
C PRO A 236 -14.20 8.07 19.69
N TRP A 237 -15.35 7.41 19.53
CA TRP A 237 -15.40 6.02 19.11
C TRP A 237 -14.88 5.80 17.67
N VAL A 238 -14.95 6.81 16.80
CA VAL A 238 -14.39 6.76 15.44
C VAL A 238 -12.86 6.59 15.51
N TYR A 239 -12.20 7.40 16.33
CA TYR A 239 -10.74 7.32 16.53
C TYR A 239 -10.35 5.95 17.10
N VAL A 240 -11.09 5.44 18.08
CA VAL A 240 -10.85 4.11 18.67
C VAL A 240 -11.03 3.01 17.61
N SER A 241 -12.10 3.09 16.81
CA SER A 241 -12.36 2.13 15.73
C SER A 241 -11.23 2.11 14.71
N HIS A 242 -10.70 3.27 14.32
CA HIS A 242 -9.56 3.36 13.40
C HIS A 242 -8.28 2.76 14.00
N VAL A 243 -8.00 2.97 15.28
CA VAL A 243 -6.88 2.30 15.96
C VAL A 243 -7.05 0.78 15.92
N VAL A 244 -8.25 0.28 16.28
CA VAL A 244 -8.55 -1.16 16.24
C VAL A 244 -8.41 -1.73 14.84
N LEU A 245 -8.91 -1.04 13.81
CA LEU A 245 -8.72 -1.43 12.41
C LEU A 245 -7.23 -1.52 12.06
N GLY A 246 -6.43 -0.56 12.48
CA GLY A 246 -4.98 -0.57 12.28
C GLY A 246 -4.33 -1.80 12.95
N VAL A 247 -4.65 -2.08 14.21
CA VAL A 247 -4.16 -3.27 14.92
C VAL A 247 -4.56 -4.55 14.19
N CYS A 248 -5.84 -4.71 13.85
CA CYS A 248 -6.35 -5.90 13.19
C CYS A 248 -5.73 -6.11 11.81
N SER A 249 -5.47 -5.04 11.07
CA SER A 249 -4.91 -5.12 9.72
C SER A 249 -3.54 -5.82 9.65
N MET A 250 -2.77 -5.76 10.73
CA MET A 250 -1.47 -6.43 10.84
C MET A 250 -1.58 -7.96 10.84
N PHE A 251 -2.70 -8.50 11.31
CA PHE A 251 -2.88 -9.94 11.52
C PHE A 251 -3.89 -10.57 10.56
N VAL A 252 -4.95 -9.84 10.21
CA VAL A 252 -6.11 -10.39 9.49
C VAL A 252 -6.01 -10.26 7.97
N LEU A 253 -5.27 -9.27 7.46
CA LEU A 253 -5.11 -9.12 6.02
C LEU A 253 -4.18 -10.20 5.45
N PRO A 254 -4.62 -11.07 4.51
CA PRO A 254 -3.82 -12.18 4.00
C PRO A 254 -2.45 -11.74 3.46
N ARG A 255 -2.40 -10.65 2.69
CA ARG A 255 -1.14 -10.09 2.16
C ARG A 255 -0.18 -9.65 3.27
N GLN A 256 -0.73 -9.00 4.31
CA GLN A 256 0.09 -8.52 5.42
C GLN A 256 0.55 -9.67 6.30
N PHE A 257 -0.32 -10.64 6.55
CA PHE A 257 0.03 -11.87 7.24
C PHE A 257 1.17 -12.61 6.53
N HIS A 258 1.07 -12.77 5.21
CA HIS A 258 2.10 -13.42 4.40
C HIS A 258 3.46 -12.70 4.55
N MET A 259 3.48 -11.38 4.38
CA MET A 259 4.71 -10.61 4.54
C MET A 259 5.26 -10.61 5.96
N ASN A 260 4.39 -10.51 6.97
CA ASN A 260 4.82 -10.46 8.38
C ASN A 260 5.39 -11.78 8.88
N PHE A 261 4.81 -12.93 8.47
CA PHE A 261 5.04 -14.20 9.15
C PHE A 261 5.55 -15.32 8.25
N VAL A 262 5.34 -15.25 6.93
CA VAL A 262 5.76 -16.27 5.98
C VAL A 262 7.10 -15.90 5.32
N GLU A 263 7.23 -14.68 4.81
CA GLU A 263 8.42 -14.22 4.07
C GLU A 263 9.65 -13.93 4.95
N GLN A 264 9.49 -13.88 6.27
CA GLN A 264 10.62 -13.58 7.17
C GLN A 264 11.64 -14.72 7.26
N ASN A 265 12.93 -14.37 7.40
CA ASN A 265 14.05 -15.31 7.54
C ASN A 265 14.54 -15.47 9.00
N GLY A 266 13.89 -14.83 9.96
CA GLY A 266 14.21 -14.95 11.38
C GLY A 266 13.91 -13.70 12.21
N GLU A 267 14.03 -13.85 13.54
CA GLU A 267 13.67 -12.80 14.50
C GLU A 267 14.44 -11.49 14.33
N GLY A 268 15.66 -11.54 13.79
CA GLY A 268 16.47 -10.33 13.54
C GLY A 268 15.80 -9.36 12.57
N GLU A 269 15.10 -9.88 11.57
CA GLU A 269 14.31 -9.08 10.64
C GLU A 269 13.14 -8.39 11.32
N LEU A 270 12.38 -9.10 12.15
CA LEU A 270 11.29 -8.54 12.93
C LEU A 270 11.75 -7.47 13.94
N ARG A 271 12.91 -7.69 14.58
CA ARG A 271 13.47 -6.70 15.53
C ARG A 271 13.81 -5.38 14.84
N THR A 272 14.33 -5.43 13.62
CA THR A 272 14.59 -4.22 12.82
C THR A 272 13.28 -3.60 12.33
N ALA A 273 12.35 -4.42 11.85
CA ALA A 273 11.05 -3.97 11.37
C ALA A 273 10.22 -3.30 12.48
N ARG A 274 10.41 -3.70 13.74
CA ARG A 274 9.75 -3.07 14.90
C ARG A 274 9.87 -1.54 14.91
N TRP A 275 10.99 -1.02 14.42
CA TRP A 275 11.27 0.41 14.39
C TRP A 275 11.21 1.02 12.99
N LEU A 276 11.74 0.29 12.00
CA LEU A 276 11.83 0.83 10.65
C LEU A 276 10.46 0.89 9.95
N PHE A 277 9.57 -0.07 10.22
CA PHE A 277 8.23 -0.05 9.63
C PHE A 277 7.34 1.07 10.21
N PRO A 278 7.25 1.32 11.53
CA PRO A 278 6.61 2.52 12.05
C PRO A 278 7.18 3.82 11.52
N LEU A 279 8.51 3.94 11.38
CA LEU A 279 9.14 5.12 10.79
C LEU A 279 8.72 5.32 9.32
N TYR A 280 8.65 4.23 8.55
CA TYR A 280 8.14 4.24 7.19
C TYR A 280 6.68 4.73 7.13
N LEU A 281 5.81 4.20 8.00
CA LEU A 281 4.41 4.62 8.09
C LEU A 281 4.27 6.09 8.50
N PHE A 282 5.11 6.55 9.42
CA PHE A 282 5.15 7.97 9.78
C PHE A 282 5.47 8.84 8.55
N GLY A 283 6.47 8.46 7.75
CA GLY A 283 6.78 9.14 6.50
C GLY A 283 5.61 9.17 5.52
N MET A 284 4.87 8.05 5.39
CA MET A 284 3.68 7.95 4.54
C MET A 284 2.51 8.83 5.04
N THR A 285 2.44 9.12 6.34
CA THR A 285 1.34 9.92 6.91
C THR A 285 1.66 11.40 7.04
N LEU A 286 2.92 11.78 6.99
CA LEU A 286 3.42 13.11 7.30
C LEU A 286 2.75 14.23 6.50
N PHE A 287 2.53 13.98 5.21
CA PHE A 287 2.01 14.99 4.28
C PHE A 287 0.54 14.82 3.89
N ILE A 288 -0.18 13.85 4.48
CA ILE A 288 -1.58 13.59 4.15
C ILE A 288 -2.45 14.84 4.40
N ILE A 289 -2.36 15.42 5.59
CA ILE A 289 -3.14 16.63 5.94
C ILE A 289 -2.71 17.84 5.10
N PRO A 290 -1.42 18.19 4.96
CA PRO A 290 -0.98 19.26 4.07
C PRO A 290 -1.53 19.13 2.63
N ILE A 291 -1.45 17.95 2.03
CA ILE A 291 -1.96 17.71 0.67
C ILE A 291 -3.49 17.87 0.63
N ALA A 292 -4.21 17.36 1.62
CA ALA A 292 -5.66 17.50 1.71
C ALA A 292 -6.11 18.96 1.82
N LEU A 293 -5.43 19.76 2.66
CA LEU A 293 -5.70 21.18 2.82
C LEU A 293 -5.44 21.97 1.53
N ALA A 294 -4.28 21.74 0.90
CA ALA A 294 -3.93 22.39 -0.35
C ALA A 294 -4.93 22.03 -1.47
N GLY A 295 -5.33 20.76 -1.56
CA GLY A 295 -6.33 20.31 -2.53
C GLY A 295 -7.67 21.02 -2.36
N LYS A 296 -8.14 21.19 -1.13
CA LYS A 296 -9.36 21.95 -0.81
C LYS A 296 -9.30 23.44 -1.13
N MET A 297 -8.10 24.04 -1.09
CA MET A 297 -7.90 25.47 -1.35
C MET A 297 -7.66 25.80 -2.81
N LEU A 298 -6.91 24.95 -3.52
CA LEU A 298 -6.36 25.31 -4.84
C LEU A 298 -7.06 24.62 -6.00
N LEU A 299 -7.67 23.45 -5.77
CA LEU A 299 -8.31 22.69 -6.85
C LEU A 299 -9.80 23.04 -6.98
N PRO A 300 -10.38 22.90 -8.19
CA PRO A 300 -11.82 23.03 -8.41
C PRO A 300 -12.64 22.11 -7.50
N VAL A 301 -13.82 22.56 -7.08
CA VAL A 301 -14.69 21.84 -6.12
C VAL A 301 -15.13 20.46 -6.63
N ASP A 302 -15.22 20.29 -7.92
CA ASP A 302 -15.58 19.06 -8.61
C ASP A 302 -14.41 18.06 -8.72
N THR A 303 -13.19 18.48 -8.36
CA THR A 303 -12.03 17.58 -8.37
C THR A 303 -12.17 16.53 -7.25
N SER A 304 -12.16 15.25 -7.62
CA SER A 304 -12.17 14.16 -6.65
C SER A 304 -10.97 14.26 -5.70
N SER A 305 -11.23 14.15 -4.40
CA SER A 305 -10.17 14.24 -3.38
C SER A 305 -9.14 13.09 -3.46
N ASP A 306 -9.48 11.96 -4.06
CA ASP A 306 -8.53 10.89 -4.38
C ASP A 306 -7.48 11.32 -5.43
N ALA A 307 -7.79 12.34 -6.22
CA ALA A 307 -6.89 12.85 -7.24
C ALA A 307 -5.86 13.87 -6.71
N TYR A 308 -6.02 14.42 -5.50
CA TYR A 308 -5.23 15.56 -5.01
C TYR A 308 -3.73 15.37 -5.09
N VAL A 309 -3.22 14.15 -4.81
CA VAL A 309 -1.79 13.84 -4.90
C VAL A 309 -1.23 14.04 -6.31
N LEU A 310 -2.03 13.74 -7.34
CA LEU A 310 -1.65 13.92 -8.76
C LEU A 310 -2.06 15.30 -9.29
N ALA A 311 -3.23 15.77 -8.90
CA ALA A 311 -3.83 16.98 -9.44
C ALA A 311 -3.11 18.26 -8.97
N LEU A 312 -2.58 18.30 -7.75
CA LEU A 312 -1.87 19.49 -7.25
C LEU A 312 -0.61 19.83 -8.06
N PRO A 313 0.33 18.87 -8.30
CA PRO A 313 1.45 19.15 -9.19
C PRO A 313 1.02 19.46 -10.63
N LEU A 314 -0.04 18.79 -11.13
CA LEU A 314 -0.56 19.00 -12.47
C LEU A 314 -1.16 20.40 -12.63
N HIS A 315 -1.93 20.87 -11.63
CA HIS A 315 -2.50 22.22 -11.57
C HIS A 315 -1.41 23.31 -11.58
N ALA A 316 -0.27 23.04 -10.95
CA ALA A 316 0.90 23.90 -10.98
C ALA A 316 1.82 23.68 -12.21
N GLU A 317 1.31 23.00 -13.25
CA GLU A 317 2.03 22.70 -14.50
C GLU A 317 3.34 21.89 -14.32
N ASN A 318 3.55 21.28 -13.15
CA ASN A 318 4.72 20.44 -12.88
C ASN A 318 4.47 19.00 -13.32
N ILE A 319 4.56 18.77 -14.64
CA ILE A 319 4.33 17.46 -15.26
C ILE A 319 5.31 16.40 -14.75
N ALA A 320 6.56 16.78 -14.47
CA ALA A 320 7.57 15.83 -13.97
C ALA A 320 7.18 15.27 -12.60
N LEU A 321 6.76 16.13 -11.67
CA LEU A 321 6.32 15.70 -10.34
C LEU A 321 5.01 14.91 -10.39
N SER A 322 4.05 15.31 -11.25
CA SER A 322 2.83 14.53 -11.48
C SER A 322 3.14 13.14 -12.01
N SER A 323 4.07 13.01 -12.97
CA SER A 323 4.50 11.71 -13.49
C SER A 323 5.18 10.87 -12.41
N PHE A 324 5.99 11.48 -11.55
CA PHE A 324 6.63 10.79 -10.43
C PHE A 324 5.61 10.35 -9.36
N ALA A 325 4.63 11.19 -9.04
CA ALA A 325 3.51 10.84 -8.18
C ALA A 325 2.67 9.69 -8.75
N PHE A 326 2.46 9.66 -10.07
CA PHE A 326 1.81 8.55 -10.76
C PHE A 326 2.59 7.23 -10.60
N ILE A 327 3.93 7.27 -10.78
CA ILE A 327 4.78 6.09 -10.53
C ILE A 327 4.67 5.64 -9.07
N GLY A 328 4.60 6.57 -8.11
CA GLY A 328 4.36 6.27 -6.69
C GLY A 328 3.03 5.55 -6.44
N GLY A 329 1.95 6.04 -7.06
CA GLY A 329 0.63 5.41 -7.00
C GLY A 329 0.59 4.05 -7.69
N LEU A 330 1.22 3.93 -8.86
CA LEU A 330 1.39 2.66 -9.57
C LEU A 330 2.13 1.63 -8.69
N SER A 331 3.23 2.06 -8.06
CA SER A 331 4.00 1.27 -7.10
C SER A 331 3.17 0.79 -5.91
N ALA A 332 2.32 1.64 -5.37
CA ALA A 332 1.44 1.28 -4.25
C ALA A 332 0.41 0.22 -4.65
N THR A 333 -0.08 0.29 -5.89
CA THR A 333 -1.07 -0.63 -6.44
C THR A 333 -0.46 -1.97 -6.80
N THR A 334 0.66 -1.97 -7.56
CA THR A 334 1.29 -3.18 -8.08
C THR A 334 1.76 -4.09 -6.95
N SER A 335 2.46 -3.54 -5.95
CA SER A 335 2.92 -4.31 -4.77
C SER A 335 1.77 -5.01 -4.05
N MET A 336 0.64 -4.30 -3.88
CA MET A 336 -0.53 -4.88 -3.21
C MET A 336 -1.17 -6.00 -4.02
N VAL A 337 -1.43 -5.77 -5.31
CA VAL A 337 -2.09 -6.75 -6.18
C VAL A 337 -1.28 -8.04 -6.27
N ILE A 338 0.04 -7.92 -6.45
CA ILE A 338 0.94 -9.07 -6.55
C ILE A 338 0.89 -9.91 -5.27
N VAL A 339 1.11 -9.29 -4.10
CA VAL A 339 1.15 -10.04 -2.83
C VAL A 339 -0.22 -10.56 -2.42
N ALA A 340 -1.29 -9.81 -2.67
CA ALA A 340 -2.64 -10.27 -2.36
C ALA A 340 -3.05 -11.47 -3.22
N THR A 341 -2.71 -11.44 -4.51
CA THR A 341 -2.97 -12.54 -5.43
C THR A 341 -2.16 -13.78 -5.03
N LEU A 342 -0.88 -13.61 -4.67
CA LEU A 342 -0.04 -14.71 -4.18
C LEU A 342 -0.61 -15.31 -2.90
N ALA A 343 -0.92 -14.50 -1.89
CA ALA A 343 -1.44 -14.97 -0.62
C ALA A 343 -2.78 -15.71 -0.78
N LEU A 344 -3.69 -15.18 -1.61
CA LEU A 344 -4.95 -15.86 -1.94
C LEU A 344 -4.73 -17.15 -2.71
N GLY A 345 -3.82 -17.15 -3.69
CA GLY A 345 -3.47 -18.33 -4.47
C GLY A 345 -2.99 -19.48 -3.58
N ILE A 346 -2.11 -19.18 -2.60
CA ILE A 346 -1.64 -20.15 -1.61
C ILE A 346 -2.81 -20.67 -0.76
N MET A 347 -3.68 -19.77 -0.26
CA MET A 347 -4.83 -20.15 0.56
C MET A 347 -5.80 -21.06 -0.20
N ILE A 348 -6.13 -20.73 -1.45
CA ILE A 348 -7.04 -21.53 -2.28
C ILE A 348 -6.40 -22.87 -2.61
N SER A 349 -5.15 -22.89 -3.04
CA SER A 349 -4.45 -24.13 -3.38
C SER A 349 -4.34 -25.13 -2.22
N ASN A 350 -4.27 -24.63 -0.97
CA ASN A 350 -4.08 -25.46 0.22
C ASN A 350 -5.40 -25.92 0.85
N ASN A 351 -6.47 -25.13 0.73
CA ASN A 351 -7.64 -25.27 1.59
C ASN A 351 -8.97 -25.46 0.84
N VAL A 352 -8.97 -25.32 -0.48
CA VAL A 352 -10.15 -25.46 -1.34
C VAL A 352 -9.85 -26.46 -2.46
#